data_c2c2f55d08f831195bfeb61917d4fcaa
#
_entry.id   c2c2f55d08f831195bfeb61917d4fcaa
#
_cell.length_a   1.000
_cell.length_b   1.000
_cell.length_c   1.000
_cell.angle_alpha   90.00
_cell.angle_beta   90.00
_cell.angle_gamma   90.00
#
_symmetry.space_group_name_H-M   'P 1'
#
loop_
_entity.id
_entity.type
_entity.pdbx_description
1 polymer ?
#
loop_
_entity_poly.entity_id
_entity_poly.type
_entity_poly.pdbx_seq_one_letter_code
_entity_poly.pdbx_strand_id
1 'polypeptide(L)'
;MNFLALCNRLKRKARVSGDALTAVTGQIEEYSRLIDWINEAWMDLQLAREDWHWMRTSASCTTVLNQATYTATDFAITDLGNWGRDSFRVYLTTTGTAGEQYLSYTGYDGWRDTYQFGPSRTAASMPTVMTITPANAVGVGPVPLAGYTITGDYFKVASELAATTDIPALPSQYQIAIVYRAMMYYGASEAASEIYQEGETEFKRFMRMLVKNQLTGITVGGALA
;
A
#
# COMPACT_ATOMS: atom_id res chain seq x y z
N MET A 1 -12.80 13.99 -1.71
CA MET A 1 -12.77 14.80 -2.97
C MET A 1 -12.40 13.86 -4.10
N ASN A 2 -13.04 13.96 -5.27
CA ASN A 2 -12.61 13.24 -6.46
C ASN A 2 -11.46 13.99 -7.16
N PHE A 3 -10.85 13.36 -8.18
CA PHE A 3 -9.69 13.89 -8.90
C PHE A 3 -9.94 15.30 -9.47
N LEU A 4 -11.08 15.50 -10.14
CA LEU A 4 -11.45 16.81 -10.67
C LEU A 4 -11.59 17.88 -9.57
N ALA A 5 -12.16 17.51 -8.43
CA ALA A 5 -12.28 18.44 -7.30
C ALA A 5 -10.93 18.82 -6.70
N LEU A 6 -9.96 17.92 -6.69
CA LEU A 6 -8.57 18.18 -6.27
C LEU A 6 -7.90 19.17 -7.24
N CYS A 7 -7.99 18.93 -8.55
CA CYS A 7 -7.45 19.85 -9.58
C CYS A 7 -8.05 21.25 -9.48
N ASN A 8 -9.37 21.33 -9.37
CA ASN A 8 -10.06 22.61 -9.19
C ASN A 8 -9.72 23.30 -7.85
N ARG A 9 -9.43 22.51 -6.82
CA ARG A 9 -8.98 23.06 -5.54
C ARG A 9 -7.56 23.62 -5.65
N LEU A 10 -6.65 22.91 -6.32
CA LEU A 10 -5.30 23.39 -6.62
C LEU A 10 -5.37 24.68 -7.43
N LYS A 11 -6.12 24.70 -8.52
CA LYS A 11 -6.34 25.89 -9.36
C LYS A 11 -6.70 27.12 -8.54
N ARG A 12 -7.70 27.00 -7.65
CA ARG A 12 -8.12 28.13 -6.77
C ARG A 12 -7.05 28.55 -5.79
N LYS A 13 -6.34 27.58 -5.18
CA LYS A 13 -5.26 27.86 -4.22
C LYS A 13 -4.04 28.49 -4.87
N ALA A 14 -3.70 28.04 -6.07
CA ALA A 14 -2.61 28.59 -6.88
C ALA A 14 -3.00 29.92 -7.58
N ARG A 15 -4.25 30.40 -7.41
CA ARG A 15 -4.75 31.65 -8.01
C ARG A 15 -4.67 31.67 -9.54
N VAL A 16 -4.78 30.49 -10.18
CA VAL A 16 -4.77 30.34 -11.63
C VAL A 16 -6.07 30.87 -12.21
N SER A 17 -5.98 31.74 -13.22
CA SER A 17 -7.12 32.38 -13.90
C SER A 17 -7.93 31.38 -14.74
N GLY A 18 -9.08 31.82 -15.25
CA GLY A 18 -9.94 31.08 -16.16
C GLY A 18 -11.01 30.25 -15.47
N ASP A 19 -11.82 29.51 -16.27
CA ASP A 19 -12.92 28.70 -15.79
C ASP A 19 -12.47 27.45 -15.03
N ALA A 20 -13.36 26.88 -14.25
CA ALA A 20 -13.10 25.61 -13.59
C ALA A 20 -12.93 24.47 -14.61
N LEU A 21 -12.04 23.51 -14.31
CA LEU A 21 -11.93 22.31 -15.12
C LEU A 21 -13.23 21.52 -15.06
N THR A 22 -13.68 21.02 -16.19
CA THR A 22 -14.87 20.14 -16.31
C THR A 22 -14.50 18.67 -16.49
N ALA A 23 -13.24 18.40 -16.90
CA ALA A 23 -12.68 17.07 -17.05
C ALA A 23 -11.17 17.09 -16.74
N VAL A 24 -10.59 15.93 -16.45
CA VAL A 24 -9.15 15.74 -16.25
C VAL A 24 -8.45 15.24 -17.52
N THR A 25 -9.21 14.88 -18.55
CA THR A 25 -8.66 14.40 -19.83
C THR A 25 -8.81 15.48 -20.90
N GLY A 26 -7.92 15.49 -21.89
CA GLY A 26 -7.95 16.43 -23.01
C GLY A 26 -7.62 17.89 -22.65
N GLN A 27 -7.02 18.11 -21.49
CA GLN A 27 -6.54 19.43 -21.07
C GLN A 27 -5.17 19.71 -21.68
N ILE A 28 -4.89 20.99 -21.90
CA ILE A 28 -3.62 21.47 -22.49
C ILE A 28 -2.97 22.52 -21.59
N GLU A 29 -1.71 22.78 -21.83
CA GLU A 29 -0.92 23.84 -21.20
C GLU A 29 -0.99 23.80 -19.65
N GLU A 30 -1.37 24.90 -19.02
CA GLU A 30 -1.37 25.04 -17.57
C GLU A 30 -2.35 24.07 -16.88
N TYR A 31 -3.51 23.78 -17.49
CA TYR A 31 -4.48 22.84 -16.91
C TYR A 31 -3.95 21.39 -16.91
N SER A 32 -3.21 20.99 -17.94
CA SER A 32 -2.52 19.69 -17.95
C SER A 32 -1.52 19.60 -16.79
N ARG A 33 -0.67 20.63 -16.63
CA ARG A 33 0.29 20.66 -15.51
C ARG A 33 -0.35 20.59 -14.13
N LEU A 34 -1.51 21.24 -13.92
CA LEU A 34 -2.24 21.13 -12.64
C LEU A 34 -2.69 19.68 -12.36
N ILE A 35 -3.09 18.95 -13.40
CA ILE A 35 -3.51 17.55 -13.30
C ILE A 35 -2.30 16.67 -12.95
N ASP A 36 -1.18 16.87 -13.66
CA ASP A 36 0.06 16.12 -13.44
C ASP A 36 0.57 16.35 -12.02
N TRP A 37 0.61 17.59 -11.53
CA TRP A 37 1.05 17.88 -10.16
C TRP A 37 0.15 17.29 -9.07
N ILE A 38 -1.16 17.14 -9.32
CA ILE A 38 -2.04 16.41 -8.38
C ILE A 38 -1.70 14.94 -8.36
N ASN A 39 -1.41 14.31 -9.52
CA ASN A 39 -0.99 12.91 -9.58
C ASN A 39 0.39 12.71 -8.94
N GLU A 40 1.38 13.54 -9.24
CA GLU A 40 2.69 13.49 -8.59
C GLU A 40 2.57 13.63 -7.07
N ALA A 41 1.76 14.58 -6.60
CA ALA A 41 1.52 14.77 -5.18
C ALA A 41 0.82 13.57 -4.53
N TRP A 42 -0.08 12.93 -5.25
CA TRP A 42 -0.75 11.71 -4.80
C TRP A 42 0.22 10.52 -4.72
N MET A 43 1.08 10.36 -5.73
CA MET A 43 2.13 9.34 -5.73
C MET A 43 3.12 9.54 -4.58
N ASP A 44 3.57 10.77 -4.34
CA ASP A 44 4.46 11.11 -3.23
C ASP A 44 3.88 10.71 -1.87
N LEU A 45 2.58 10.97 -1.65
CA LEU A 45 1.92 10.59 -0.40
C LEU A 45 1.86 9.08 -0.19
N GLN A 46 1.62 8.32 -1.26
CA GLN A 46 1.62 6.86 -1.21
C GLN A 46 3.02 6.31 -0.93
N LEU A 47 4.03 6.86 -1.62
CA LEU A 47 5.43 6.41 -1.51
C LEU A 47 6.14 6.94 -0.25
N ALA A 48 5.57 7.92 0.43
CA ALA A 48 6.16 8.46 1.66
C ALA A 48 6.34 7.41 2.75
N ARG A 49 5.55 6.32 2.71
CA ARG A 49 5.66 5.17 3.61
C ARG A 49 5.09 3.92 2.98
N GLU A 50 5.65 2.78 3.36
CA GLU A 50 5.23 1.46 2.88
C GLU A 50 4.12 0.83 3.74
N ASP A 51 3.84 1.40 4.92
CA ASP A 51 3.00 0.81 5.97
C ASP A 51 1.69 1.58 6.23
N TRP A 52 1.22 2.36 5.25
CA TRP A 52 -0.06 3.06 5.37
C TRP A 52 -1.23 2.11 5.58
N HIS A 53 -2.03 2.29 6.65
CA HIS A 53 -3.21 1.47 6.92
C HIS A 53 -4.24 1.49 5.78
N TRP A 54 -4.42 2.63 5.11
CA TRP A 54 -5.37 2.77 4.00
C TRP A 54 -4.89 2.07 2.71
N MET A 55 -3.63 1.65 2.64
CA MET A 55 -3.09 0.81 1.55
C MET A 55 -3.10 -0.68 1.91
N ARG A 56 -3.36 -1.03 3.16
CA ARG A 56 -3.38 -2.41 3.63
C ARG A 56 -4.70 -3.08 3.28
N THR A 57 -4.65 -4.30 2.79
CA THR A 57 -5.82 -5.14 2.53
C THR A 57 -5.47 -6.60 2.75
N SER A 58 -6.49 -7.45 2.96
CA SER A 58 -6.30 -8.87 3.19
C SER A 58 -6.48 -9.66 1.90
N ALA A 59 -5.77 -10.78 1.81
CA ALA A 59 -5.88 -11.74 0.73
C ALA A 59 -5.82 -13.17 1.28
N SER A 60 -6.27 -14.12 0.48
CA SER A 60 -6.20 -15.54 0.80
C SER A 60 -5.94 -16.38 -0.43
N CYS A 61 -5.26 -17.51 -0.25
CA CYS A 61 -5.15 -18.53 -1.28
C CYS A 61 -5.33 -19.93 -0.69
N THR A 62 -5.75 -20.87 -1.53
CA THR A 62 -5.78 -22.30 -1.16
C THR A 62 -4.48 -22.94 -1.63
N THR A 63 -3.82 -23.67 -0.72
CA THR A 63 -2.57 -24.33 -1.04
C THR A 63 -2.77 -25.53 -1.94
N VAL A 64 -1.75 -25.80 -2.75
CA VAL A 64 -1.67 -26.99 -3.58
C VAL A 64 -0.68 -27.98 -2.94
N LEU A 65 -0.99 -29.26 -3.01
CA LEU A 65 -0.16 -30.34 -2.46
C LEU A 65 1.28 -30.23 -3.00
N ASN A 66 2.25 -30.28 -2.09
CA ASN A 66 3.69 -30.21 -2.39
C ASN A 66 4.16 -28.88 -3.05
N GLN A 67 3.34 -27.85 -3.11
CA GLN A 67 3.76 -26.54 -3.62
C GLN A 67 4.32 -25.68 -2.49
N ALA A 68 5.57 -25.24 -2.66
CA ALA A 68 6.28 -24.46 -1.63
C ALA A 68 6.12 -22.95 -1.77
N THR A 69 5.71 -22.44 -2.93
CA THR A 69 5.67 -20.99 -3.22
C THR A 69 4.36 -20.58 -3.87
N TYR A 70 3.86 -19.41 -3.47
CA TYR A 70 2.59 -18.84 -3.94
C TYR A 70 2.80 -17.40 -4.37
N THR A 71 2.45 -17.09 -5.60
CA THR A 71 2.59 -15.76 -6.20
C THR A 71 1.40 -14.85 -5.87
N ALA A 72 1.49 -13.56 -6.18
CA ALA A 72 0.36 -12.64 -6.10
C ALA A 72 -0.87 -13.15 -6.88
N THR A 73 -0.65 -13.79 -8.03
CA THR A 73 -1.73 -14.39 -8.85
C THR A 73 -2.46 -15.52 -8.13
N ASP A 74 -1.75 -16.35 -7.36
CA ASP A 74 -2.36 -17.42 -6.56
C ASP A 74 -3.28 -16.85 -5.46
N PHE A 75 -2.99 -15.66 -4.98
CA PHE A 75 -3.83 -14.88 -4.06
C PHE A 75 -4.87 -13.99 -4.75
N ALA A 76 -5.00 -14.07 -6.08
CA ALA A 76 -5.85 -13.19 -6.91
C ALA A 76 -5.56 -11.69 -6.72
N ILE A 77 -4.31 -11.32 -6.46
CA ILE A 77 -3.85 -9.94 -6.27
C ILE A 77 -3.25 -9.41 -7.58
N THR A 78 -3.67 -8.22 -7.98
CA THR A 78 -3.16 -7.51 -9.16
C THR A 78 -2.38 -6.25 -8.82
N ASP A 79 -2.49 -5.78 -7.59
CA ASP A 79 -1.94 -4.50 -7.09
C ASP A 79 -0.99 -4.69 -5.90
N LEU A 80 -0.25 -5.81 -5.88
CA LEU A 80 0.71 -6.12 -4.83
C LEU A 80 1.89 -5.13 -4.83
N GLY A 81 2.05 -4.37 -3.75
CA GLY A 81 3.29 -3.68 -3.39
C GLY A 81 4.15 -4.56 -2.49
N ASN A 82 3.80 -4.62 -1.21
CA ASN A 82 4.55 -5.37 -0.20
C ASN A 82 3.66 -6.31 0.61
N TRP A 83 4.19 -7.45 1.06
CA TRP A 83 3.49 -8.36 1.95
C TRP A 83 3.59 -7.91 3.42
N GLY A 84 2.49 -8.03 4.16
CA GLY A 84 2.44 -7.82 5.61
C GLY A 84 2.97 -9.04 6.36
N ARG A 85 4.29 -9.11 6.59
CA ARG A 85 5.03 -10.31 7.05
C ARG A 85 4.46 -10.99 8.30
N ASP A 86 3.93 -10.21 9.23
CA ASP A 86 3.46 -10.71 10.53
C ASP A 86 1.95 -11.00 10.56
N SER A 87 1.28 -10.97 9.39
CA SER A 87 -0.17 -11.13 9.29
C SER A 87 -0.60 -12.53 8.86
N PHE A 88 0.32 -13.36 8.40
CA PHE A 88 0.00 -14.63 7.76
C PHE A 88 -0.47 -15.69 8.73
N ARG A 89 -1.55 -16.37 8.34
CA ARG A 89 -2.15 -17.48 9.07
C ARG A 89 -2.50 -18.60 8.10
N VAL A 90 -2.66 -19.79 8.65
CA VAL A 90 -3.00 -20.98 7.89
C VAL A 90 -4.01 -21.82 8.65
N TYR A 91 -4.95 -22.42 7.96
CA TYR A 91 -5.88 -23.43 8.52
C TYR A 91 -6.23 -24.47 7.45
N LEU A 92 -6.66 -25.65 7.91
CA LEU A 92 -7.13 -26.70 7.00
C LEU A 92 -8.47 -26.27 6.38
N THR A 93 -8.54 -26.20 5.05
CA THR A 93 -9.69 -25.64 4.31
C THR A 93 -11.00 -26.35 4.64
N THR A 94 -10.97 -27.67 4.88
CA THR A 94 -12.15 -28.48 5.18
C THR A 94 -12.72 -28.26 6.59
N THR A 95 -11.88 -27.85 7.56
CA THR A 95 -12.31 -27.61 8.95
C THR A 95 -12.54 -26.13 9.25
N GLY A 96 -12.14 -25.24 8.33
CA GLY A 96 -12.23 -23.79 8.53
C GLY A 96 -11.29 -23.27 9.61
N THR A 97 -11.59 -22.09 10.13
CA THR A 97 -10.70 -21.34 11.04
C THR A 97 -10.56 -21.93 12.45
N ALA A 98 -11.29 -22.99 12.82
CA ALA A 98 -11.21 -23.59 14.18
C ALA A 98 -9.79 -24.06 14.55
N GLY A 99 -8.96 -24.43 13.56
CA GLY A 99 -7.55 -24.84 13.74
C GLY A 99 -6.55 -23.84 13.18
N GLU A 100 -6.92 -22.57 13.07
CA GLU A 100 -6.06 -21.52 12.52
C GLU A 100 -4.80 -21.31 13.33
N GLN A 101 -3.66 -21.23 12.66
CA GLN A 101 -2.35 -21.00 13.27
C GLN A 101 -1.62 -19.86 12.54
N TYR A 102 -0.76 -19.15 13.27
CA TYR A 102 0.13 -18.17 12.68
C TYR A 102 1.26 -18.85 11.92
N LEU A 103 1.62 -18.30 10.76
CA LEU A 103 2.84 -18.63 10.05
C LEU A 103 3.97 -17.72 10.56
N SER A 104 5.01 -18.32 11.13
CA SER A 104 6.17 -17.56 11.60
C SER A 104 7.01 -17.09 10.42
N TYR A 105 7.32 -15.80 10.37
CA TYR A 105 8.21 -15.26 9.32
C TYR A 105 9.66 -15.71 9.57
N THR A 106 10.30 -16.21 8.51
CA THR A 106 11.73 -16.56 8.48
C THR A 106 12.38 -15.91 7.26
N GLY A 107 13.62 -15.42 7.39
CA GLY A 107 14.37 -14.89 6.25
C GLY A 107 14.52 -15.93 5.13
N TYR A 108 14.57 -15.44 3.88
CA TYR A 108 14.60 -16.31 2.70
C TYR A 108 15.72 -17.36 2.72
N ASP A 109 16.92 -16.96 3.10
CA ASP A 109 18.06 -17.90 3.11
C ASP A 109 17.85 -19.02 4.13
N GLY A 110 17.40 -18.69 5.35
CA GLY A 110 17.09 -19.69 6.37
C GLY A 110 15.96 -20.63 5.96
N TRP A 111 14.91 -20.11 5.33
CA TRP A 111 13.83 -20.93 4.77
C TRP A 111 14.35 -21.85 3.65
N ARG A 112 15.16 -21.32 2.73
CA ARG A 112 15.72 -22.08 1.62
C ARG A 112 16.61 -23.22 2.13
N ASP A 113 17.47 -22.94 3.10
CA ASP A 113 18.40 -23.93 3.63
C ASP A 113 17.69 -25.02 4.44
N THR A 114 16.57 -24.68 5.10
CA THR A 114 15.81 -25.63 5.91
C THR A 114 14.82 -26.45 5.07
N TYR A 115 14.04 -25.81 4.20
CA TYR A 115 12.90 -26.42 3.52
C TYR A 115 13.10 -26.67 2.03
N GLN A 116 14.14 -26.08 1.43
CA GLN A 116 14.42 -26.23 0.00
C GLN A 116 15.73 -27.01 -0.26
N PHE A 117 16.17 -27.79 0.71
CA PHE A 117 17.39 -28.60 0.61
C PHE A 117 17.10 -30.08 0.89
N GLY A 118 17.67 -30.95 0.05
CA GLY A 118 17.64 -32.41 0.23
C GLY A 118 16.20 -32.98 0.40
N PRO A 119 16.03 -33.95 1.32
CA PRO A 119 14.73 -34.57 1.61
C PRO A 119 13.67 -33.60 2.15
N SER A 120 14.08 -32.48 2.75
CA SER A 120 13.15 -31.48 3.29
C SER A 120 12.27 -30.85 2.23
N ARG A 121 12.68 -30.86 0.95
CA ARG A 121 11.85 -30.35 -0.18
C ARG A 121 10.52 -31.06 -0.34
N THR A 122 10.47 -32.33 0.03
CA THR A 122 9.29 -33.19 -0.13
C THR A 122 8.67 -33.58 1.21
N ALA A 123 9.26 -33.12 2.32
CA ALA A 123 8.69 -33.31 3.64
C ALA A 123 7.40 -32.50 3.77
N ALA A 124 6.26 -33.17 3.62
CA ALA A 124 4.95 -32.52 3.58
C ALA A 124 4.26 -32.58 4.94
N SER A 125 3.77 -31.44 5.40
CA SER A 125 2.89 -31.32 6.56
C SER A 125 2.08 -30.01 6.51
N MET A 126 1.39 -29.64 7.59
CA MET A 126 0.82 -28.31 7.71
C MET A 126 1.96 -27.26 7.76
N PRO A 127 1.92 -26.23 6.92
CA PRO A 127 2.91 -25.16 6.98
C PRO A 127 2.90 -24.45 8.35
N THR A 128 4.07 -24.14 8.86
CA THR A 128 4.24 -23.40 10.14
C THR A 128 5.10 -22.16 9.98
N VAL A 129 5.84 -22.08 8.86
CA VAL A 129 6.77 -20.99 8.56
C VAL A 129 6.45 -20.40 7.21
N MET A 130 6.66 -19.11 7.07
CA MET A 130 6.57 -18.41 5.80
C MET A 130 7.80 -17.54 5.55
N THR A 131 8.06 -17.25 4.31
CA THR A 131 9.07 -16.31 3.85
C THR A 131 8.58 -15.51 2.66
N ILE A 132 9.24 -14.40 2.35
CA ILE A 132 9.09 -13.70 1.08
C ILE A 132 10.31 -14.00 0.21
N THR A 133 10.07 -14.57 -0.96
CA THR A 133 11.13 -14.93 -1.90
C THR A 133 11.63 -13.70 -2.66
N PRO A 134 12.84 -13.74 -3.29
CA PRO A 134 13.32 -12.65 -4.15
C PRO A 134 12.39 -12.31 -5.32
N ALA A 135 11.52 -13.25 -5.74
CA ALA A 135 10.50 -13.03 -6.76
C ALA A 135 9.19 -12.41 -6.19
N ASN A 136 9.23 -11.89 -4.96
CA ASN A 136 8.07 -11.33 -4.24
C ASN A 136 6.90 -12.33 -4.11
N ALA A 137 7.19 -13.63 -3.97
CA ALA A 137 6.21 -14.67 -3.72
C ALA A 137 6.28 -15.12 -2.25
N VAL A 138 5.16 -15.62 -1.72
CA VAL A 138 5.10 -16.23 -0.38
C VAL A 138 5.63 -17.65 -0.46
N GLY A 139 6.75 -17.93 0.21
CA GLY A 139 7.24 -19.28 0.42
C GLY A 139 6.72 -19.85 1.74
N VAL A 140 6.36 -21.12 1.78
CA VAL A 140 5.90 -21.80 2.99
C VAL A 140 6.76 -23.02 3.30
N GLY A 141 6.83 -23.36 4.56
CA GLY A 141 7.55 -24.53 5.04
C GLY A 141 6.92 -25.13 6.29
N PRO A 142 6.88 -26.46 6.40
CA PRO A 142 7.02 -27.49 5.36
C PRO A 142 6.05 -27.34 4.18
N VAL A 143 6.27 -28.07 3.08
CA VAL A 143 5.31 -28.05 1.95
C VAL A 143 3.96 -28.62 2.37
N PRO A 144 2.84 -28.11 1.82
CA PRO A 144 1.51 -28.54 2.23
C PRO A 144 1.24 -30.02 1.93
N LEU A 145 0.75 -30.75 2.93
CA LEU A 145 0.29 -32.14 2.82
C LEU A 145 -1.16 -32.24 2.32
N ALA A 146 -1.94 -31.17 2.44
CA ALA A 146 -3.36 -31.13 2.09
C ALA A 146 -3.74 -29.72 1.59
N GLY A 147 -4.99 -29.51 1.25
CA GLY A 147 -5.55 -28.19 0.95
C GLY A 147 -5.72 -27.37 2.22
N TYR A 148 -4.83 -26.42 2.44
CA TYR A 148 -4.94 -25.41 3.49
C TYR A 148 -5.34 -24.07 2.87
N THR A 149 -5.97 -23.22 3.65
CA THR A 149 -6.16 -21.82 3.28
C THR A 149 -5.12 -20.99 4.02
N ILE A 150 -4.32 -20.23 3.26
CA ILE A 150 -3.40 -19.23 3.78
C ILE A 150 -4.13 -17.88 3.67
N THR A 151 -4.17 -17.14 4.77
CA THR A 151 -4.65 -15.76 4.82
C THR A 151 -3.52 -14.84 5.24
N GLY A 152 -3.51 -13.63 4.72
CA GLY A 152 -2.50 -12.63 5.09
C GLY A 152 -2.88 -11.26 4.55
N ASP A 153 -2.17 -10.25 5.00
CA ASP A 153 -2.37 -8.89 4.50
C ASP A 153 -1.23 -8.49 3.56
N TYR A 154 -1.55 -7.58 2.66
CA TYR A 154 -0.57 -6.94 1.81
C TYR A 154 -0.84 -5.44 1.72
N PHE A 155 0.15 -4.69 1.30
CA PHE A 155 0.07 -3.28 0.97
C PHE A 155 0.03 -3.13 -0.54
N LYS A 156 -0.89 -2.31 -1.02
CA LYS A 156 -1.06 -2.04 -2.46
C LYS A 156 0.11 -1.25 -3.01
N VAL A 157 0.40 -1.45 -4.29
CA VAL A 157 1.32 -0.58 -5.02
C VAL A 157 0.70 0.81 -5.17
N ALA A 158 1.53 1.84 -5.16
CA ALA A 158 1.10 3.20 -5.45
C ALA A 158 0.51 3.29 -6.87
N SER A 159 -0.62 3.98 -7.01
CA SER A 159 -1.35 4.12 -8.27
C SER A 159 -1.78 5.56 -8.52
N GLU A 160 -1.79 5.97 -9.79
CA GLU A 160 -2.29 7.26 -10.22
C GLU A 160 -3.81 7.32 -10.24
N LEU A 161 -4.35 8.54 -10.24
CA LEU A 161 -5.76 8.82 -10.53
C LEU A 161 -5.89 9.02 -12.05
N ALA A 162 -6.85 8.35 -12.68
CA ALA A 162 -7.04 8.39 -14.13
C ALA A 162 -8.37 9.04 -14.53
N ALA A 163 -9.46 8.62 -13.93
CA ALA A 163 -10.79 9.13 -14.27
C ALA A 163 -11.17 10.36 -13.43
N THR A 164 -11.96 11.24 -14.02
CA THR A 164 -12.49 12.45 -13.38
C THR A 164 -13.15 12.17 -12.01
N THR A 165 -13.76 11.00 -11.87
CA THR A 165 -14.49 10.56 -10.68
C THR A 165 -13.64 9.81 -9.66
N ASP A 166 -12.39 9.49 -9.98
CA ASP A 166 -11.50 8.73 -9.08
C ASP A 166 -11.32 9.46 -7.75
N ILE A 167 -11.40 8.70 -6.68
CA ILE A 167 -11.27 9.21 -5.32
C ILE A 167 -10.02 8.58 -4.70
N PRO A 168 -9.04 9.40 -4.25
CA PRO A 168 -7.89 8.86 -3.52
C PRO A 168 -8.33 8.00 -2.34
N ALA A 169 -7.70 6.85 -2.17
CA ALA A 169 -7.98 5.92 -1.07
C ALA A 169 -7.65 6.51 0.33
N LEU A 170 -6.91 7.61 0.36
CA LEU A 170 -6.61 8.39 1.56
C LEU A 170 -7.91 8.81 2.30
N PRO A 171 -7.98 8.72 3.64
CA PRO A 171 -9.15 9.17 4.39
C PRO A 171 -9.56 10.60 4.02
N SER A 172 -10.85 10.84 3.81
CA SER A 172 -11.39 12.04 3.18
C SER A 172 -10.95 13.36 3.82
N GLN A 173 -10.75 13.35 5.14
CA GLN A 173 -10.31 14.50 5.92
C GLN A 173 -8.86 14.92 5.63
N TYR A 174 -8.04 14.03 5.08
CA TYR A 174 -6.64 14.29 4.76
C TYR A 174 -6.39 14.49 3.26
N GLN A 175 -7.39 14.29 2.40
CA GLN A 175 -7.22 14.43 0.94
C GLN A 175 -6.75 15.82 0.50
N ILE A 176 -6.96 16.83 1.32
CA ILE A 176 -6.44 18.18 1.06
C ILE A 176 -4.91 18.24 1.08
N ALA A 177 -4.22 17.31 1.74
CA ALA A 177 -2.76 17.23 1.75
C ALA A 177 -2.18 17.06 0.34
N ILE A 178 -2.90 16.35 -0.54
CA ILE A 178 -2.52 16.22 -1.97
C ILE A 178 -2.44 17.59 -2.62
N VAL A 179 -3.44 18.45 -2.38
CA VAL A 179 -3.47 19.81 -2.94
C VAL A 179 -2.31 20.66 -2.41
N TYR A 180 -2.01 20.57 -1.11
CA TYR A 180 -0.89 21.34 -0.53
C TYR A 180 0.47 20.85 -1.05
N ARG A 181 0.63 19.55 -1.29
CA ARG A 181 1.83 19.03 -1.93
C ARG A 181 1.94 19.51 -3.38
N ALA A 182 0.85 19.48 -4.14
CA ALA A 182 0.80 20.00 -5.50
C ALA A 182 1.05 21.53 -5.59
N MET A 183 0.64 22.31 -4.57
CA MET A 183 1.00 23.74 -4.48
C MET A 183 2.50 23.97 -4.39
N MET A 184 3.25 23.05 -3.78
CA MET A 184 4.72 23.16 -3.75
C MET A 184 5.30 22.98 -5.14
N TYR A 185 4.78 22.04 -5.95
CA TYR A 185 5.21 21.87 -7.35
C TYR A 185 4.88 23.10 -8.19
N TYR A 186 3.65 23.59 -8.07
CA TYR A 186 3.25 24.82 -8.75
C TYR A 186 4.16 26.00 -8.36
N GLY A 187 4.35 26.23 -7.06
CA GLY A 187 5.17 27.35 -6.56
C GLY A 187 6.63 27.27 -7.00
N ALA A 188 7.18 26.05 -7.10
CA ALA A 188 8.54 25.85 -7.62
C ALA A 188 8.63 26.11 -9.13
N SER A 189 7.64 25.66 -9.91
CA SER A 189 7.61 25.83 -11.36
C SER A 189 7.40 27.28 -11.78
N GLU A 190 6.48 27.99 -11.12
CA GLU A 190 6.08 29.37 -11.47
C GLU A 190 6.85 30.43 -10.65
N ALA A 191 7.89 30.04 -9.92
CA ALA A 191 8.67 30.92 -9.03
C ALA A 191 7.78 31.67 -8.00
N ALA A 192 6.62 31.10 -7.64
CA ALA A 192 5.66 31.68 -6.71
C ALA A 192 5.95 31.26 -5.27
N SER A 193 6.94 31.89 -4.65
CA SER A 193 7.48 31.54 -3.32
C SER A 193 6.41 31.55 -2.22
N GLU A 194 5.45 32.45 -2.25
CA GLU A 194 4.34 32.52 -1.27
C GLU A 194 3.47 31.27 -1.34
N ILE A 195 3.12 30.81 -2.55
CA ILE A 195 2.31 29.61 -2.76
C ILE A 195 3.07 28.37 -2.32
N TYR A 196 4.37 28.30 -2.62
CA TYR A 196 5.25 27.23 -2.15
C TYR A 196 5.27 27.16 -0.62
N GLN A 197 5.50 28.27 0.08
CA GLN A 197 5.58 28.34 1.54
C GLN A 197 4.24 27.98 2.22
N GLU A 198 3.10 28.48 1.67
CA GLU A 198 1.77 28.08 2.15
C GLU A 198 1.60 26.57 2.00
N GLY A 199 1.91 26.02 0.81
CA GLY A 199 1.84 24.60 0.54
C GLY A 199 2.68 23.77 1.49
N GLU A 200 3.95 24.13 1.69
CA GLU A 200 4.88 23.43 2.57
C GLU A 200 4.40 23.41 4.04
N THR A 201 3.98 24.55 4.56
CA THR A 201 3.54 24.69 5.94
C THR A 201 2.32 23.80 6.21
N GLU A 202 1.31 23.90 5.37
CA GLU A 202 0.08 23.14 5.50
C GLU A 202 0.29 21.64 5.23
N PHE A 203 1.10 21.29 4.21
CA PHE A 203 1.45 19.90 3.92
C PHE A 203 2.11 19.24 5.14
N LYS A 204 3.12 19.88 5.75
CA LYS A 204 3.80 19.37 6.96
C LYS A 204 2.81 19.19 8.12
N ARG A 205 1.84 20.11 8.27
CA ARG A 205 0.79 20.01 9.29
C ARG A 205 -0.10 18.79 9.05
N PHE A 206 -0.62 18.63 7.84
CA PHE A 206 -1.51 17.52 7.50
C PHE A 206 -0.79 16.16 7.53
N MET A 207 0.47 16.09 7.08
CA MET A 207 1.28 14.88 7.16
C MET A 207 1.48 14.40 8.61
N ARG A 208 1.76 15.30 9.54
CA ARG A 208 1.86 14.95 10.97
C ARG A 208 0.55 14.38 11.51
N MET A 209 -0.59 14.96 11.13
CA MET A 209 -1.90 14.46 11.53
C MET A 209 -2.22 13.10 10.89
N LEU A 210 -1.89 12.92 9.62
CA LEU A 210 -2.07 11.68 8.87
C LEU A 210 -1.24 10.55 9.49
N VAL A 211 0.04 10.79 9.73
CA VAL A 211 0.95 9.84 10.38
C VAL A 211 0.40 9.40 11.74
N LYS A 212 -0.03 10.35 12.57
CA LYS A 212 -0.63 10.05 13.88
C LYS A 212 -1.91 9.21 13.78
N ASN A 213 -2.71 9.39 12.73
CA ASN A 213 -3.98 8.69 12.55
C ASN A 213 -3.80 7.31 11.91
N GLN A 214 -2.85 7.17 11.00
CA GLN A 214 -2.72 5.99 10.13
C GLN A 214 -1.65 4.99 10.58
N LEU A 215 -0.82 5.37 11.53
CA LEU A 215 0.19 4.45 12.06
C LEU A 215 -0.21 3.99 13.45
N THR A 216 0.00 2.71 13.70
CA THR A 216 -0.12 2.16 15.05
C THR A 216 0.87 2.88 15.97
N GLY A 217 0.36 3.50 17.02
CA GLY A 217 1.22 4.04 18.07
C GLY A 217 2.12 2.93 18.62
N ILE A 218 3.39 3.22 18.84
CA ILE A 218 4.27 2.34 19.59
C ILE A 218 3.70 2.29 21.01
N THR A 219 2.97 1.24 21.33
CA THR A 219 2.63 0.93 22.72
C THR A 219 3.90 0.40 23.38
N VAL A 220 4.59 1.26 24.13
CA VAL A 220 5.65 0.82 25.04
C VAL A 220 4.92 0.08 26.18
N GLY A 221 4.67 -1.20 25.98
CA GLY A 221 4.19 -2.11 27.01
C GLY A 221 5.35 -2.49 27.92
N GLY A 222 5.64 -1.66 28.90
CA GLY A 222 6.55 -1.94 29.99
C GLY A 222 5.92 -1.42 31.26
N ALA A 223 5.36 -2.32 32.08
CA ALA A 223 5.10 -1.98 33.47
C ALA A 223 6.45 -1.65 34.11
N LEU A 224 6.65 -0.40 34.48
CA LEU A 224 7.68 -0.03 35.45
C LEU A 224 7.21 -0.60 36.79
N ALA A 225 7.82 -1.71 37.22
CA ALA A 225 7.74 -2.20 38.58
C ALA A 225 8.80 -1.50 39.41
#